data_d17dad0a054cc58df745cb2318c5665a
#
_entry.id   d17dad0a054cc58df745cb2318c5665a
#
_cell.length_a   1.000
_cell.length_b   1.000
_cell.length_c   1.000
_cell.angle_alpha   90.00
_cell.angle_beta   90.00
_cell.angle_gamma   90.00
#
_symmetry.space_group_name_H-M   'P 1'
#
loop_
_entity.id
_entity.type
_entity.pdbx_description
1 polymer ?
#
loop_
_entity_poly.entity_id
_entity_poly.type
_entity_poly.pdbx_seq_one_letter_code
_entity_poly.pdbx_strand_id
1 'polypeptide(L)'
;AEYDEMTEAIEEYKDKFESVAIAEPMLGEVGDDATVINDDKKAVAQAITDEACKEAGYDSMEAAAEDGTAFVFMGHGTSHTANVTYDQMQTQMEDLGLTNAFIGTVEGKPEDTECQAVIAKVKDAGFKKVVLRPLMVVAGDHANNDMAGDDDDSWKSQFEAAGAFDSVDCQ
;
A
#
# COMPACT_ATOMS: atom_id res chain seq x y z
N ALA A 1 -18.02 -1.50 9.29
CA ALA A 1 -19.05 -2.10 8.44
C ALA A 1 -18.76 -3.58 8.19
N GLU A 2 -18.00 -3.98 7.18
CA GLU A 2 -17.79 -5.42 6.85
C GLU A 2 -17.15 -6.21 8.00
N TYR A 3 -16.21 -5.64 8.72
CA TYR A 3 -15.61 -6.26 9.90
C TYR A 3 -16.64 -6.49 11.01
N ASP A 4 -17.48 -5.52 11.27
CA ASP A 4 -18.54 -5.60 12.29
C ASP A 4 -19.59 -6.63 11.91
N GLU A 5 -20.02 -6.64 10.63
CA GLU A 5 -20.96 -7.62 10.09
C GLU A 5 -20.40 -9.06 10.17
N MET A 6 -19.12 -9.24 9.83
CA MET A 6 -18.43 -10.52 9.97
C MET A 6 -18.36 -10.95 11.43
N THR A 7 -18.00 -10.05 12.33
CA THR A 7 -17.87 -10.32 13.76
C THR A 7 -19.22 -10.71 14.36
N GLU A 8 -20.29 -9.99 14.02
CA GLU A 8 -21.66 -10.30 14.43
C GLU A 8 -22.11 -11.68 13.91
N ALA A 9 -21.86 -11.98 12.64
CA ALA A 9 -22.20 -13.26 12.05
C ALA A 9 -21.45 -14.45 12.69
N ILE A 10 -20.21 -14.27 13.11
CA ILE A 10 -19.40 -15.30 13.78
C ILE A 10 -19.87 -15.52 15.23
N GLU A 11 -20.39 -14.49 15.89
CA GLU A 11 -20.82 -14.57 17.30
C GLU A 11 -21.78 -15.73 17.56
N GLU A 12 -22.73 -15.99 16.63
CA GLU A 12 -23.70 -17.08 16.69
C GLU A 12 -23.07 -18.49 16.71
N TYR A 13 -21.81 -18.59 16.30
CA TYR A 13 -21.11 -19.86 16.12
C TYR A 13 -20.00 -20.10 17.16
N LYS A 14 -19.64 -19.10 17.97
CA LYS A 14 -18.52 -19.19 18.93
C LYS A 14 -18.61 -20.40 19.85
N ASP A 15 -19.81 -20.70 20.35
CA ASP A 15 -20.05 -21.85 21.24
C ASP A 15 -19.87 -23.23 20.58
N LYS A 16 -19.73 -23.27 19.26
CA LYS A 16 -19.53 -24.51 18.50
C LYS A 16 -18.06 -24.90 18.33
N PHE A 17 -17.15 -24.01 18.73
CA PHE A 17 -15.70 -24.18 18.60
C PHE A 17 -15.02 -24.07 19.95
N GLU A 18 -13.88 -24.72 20.12
CA GLU A 18 -13.05 -24.63 21.33
C GLU A 18 -12.52 -23.19 21.52
N SER A 19 -12.16 -22.53 20.41
CA SER A 19 -11.78 -21.11 20.41
C SER A 19 -12.08 -20.48 19.07
N VAL A 20 -12.40 -19.18 19.06
CA VAL A 20 -12.56 -18.37 17.89
C VAL A 20 -11.75 -17.08 18.06
N ALA A 21 -10.82 -16.82 17.14
CA ALA A 21 -10.06 -15.58 17.06
C ALA A 21 -10.43 -14.86 15.77
N ILE A 22 -10.71 -13.55 15.87
CA ILE A 22 -11.04 -12.70 14.72
C ILE A 22 -9.91 -11.67 14.64
N ALA A 23 -9.19 -11.67 13.49
CA ALA A 23 -8.16 -10.67 13.25
C ALA A 23 -8.80 -9.33 12.84
N GLU A 24 -8.27 -8.25 13.37
CA GLU A 24 -8.63 -6.91 12.93
C GLU A 24 -8.12 -6.63 11.50
N PRO A 25 -8.70 -5.64 10.79
CA PRO A 25 -8.18 -5.18 9.51
C PRO A 25 -6.70 -4.76 9.63
N MET A 26 -5.89 -5.10 8.63
CA MET A 26 -4.44 -4.89 8.67
C MET A 26 -4.02 -3.45 9.00
N LEU A 27 -4.74 -2.45 8.50
CA LEU A 27 -4.46 -1.04 8.75
C LEU A 27 -5.26 -0.45 9.93
N GLY A 28 -6.00 -1.28 10.67
CA GLY A 28 -6.76 -0.88 11.83
C GLY A 28 -7.87 0.15 11.54
N GLU A 29 -8.25 0.89 12.57
CA GLU A 29 -9.32 1.89 12.51
C GLU A 29 -8.91 3.14 11.72
N VAL A 30 -9.91 3.81 11.13
CA VAL A 30 -9.77 5.14 10.51
C VAL A 30 -10.32 6.26 11.39
N GLY A 31 -11.18 5.92 12.37
CA GLY A 31 -11.92 6.86 13.19
C GLY A 31 -13.18 7.40 12.51
N ASP A 32 -14.14 7.86 13.30
CA ASP A 32 -15.42 8.41 12.79
C ASP A 32 -15.24 9.67 11.93
N ASP A 33 -14.19 10.43 12.22
CA ASP A 33 -13.84 11.69 11.54
C ASP A 33 -12.57 11.57 10.67
N ALA A 34 -12.14 10.34 10.39
CA ALA A 34 -10.96 10.03 9.58
C ALA A 34 -9.62 10.55 10.16
N THR A 35 -9.55 10.79 11.46
CA THR A 35 -8.34 11.35 12.10
C THR A 35 -7.45 10.34 12.80
N VAL A 36 -7.84 9.06 12.83
CA VAL A 36 -7.10 8.02 13.55
C VAL A 36 -5.96 7.46 12.68
N ILE A 37 -4.74 7.89 13.00
CA ILE A 37 -3.50 7.25 12.55
C ILE A 37 -2.98 6.44 13.74
N ASN A 38 -3.19 5.13 13.69
CA ASN A 38 -2.97 4.22 14.82
C ASN A 38 -1.63 3.48 14.74
N ASP A 39 -1.32 2.73 15.82
CA ASP A 39 -0.09 1.94 15.90
C ASP A 39 -0.04 0.80 14.87
N ASP A 40 -1.18 0.31 14.35
CA ASP A 40 -1.23 -0.71 13.31
C ASP A 40 -0.65 -0.19 12.00
N LYS A 41 -1.04 1.01 11.57
CA LYS A 41 -0.48 1.67 10.39
C LYS A 41 1.02 1.88 10.51
N LYS A 42 1.50 2.26 11.70
CA LYS A 42 2.92 2.40 11.97
C LYS A 42 3.66 1.07 11.89
N ALA A 43 3.13 0.03 12.51
CA ALA A 43 3.72 -1.31 12.47
C ALA A 43 3.77 -1.86 11.05
N VAL A 44 2.69 -1.68 10.27
CA VAL A 44 2.65 -2.09 8.86
C VAL A 44 3.64 -1.28 8.03
N ALA A 45 3.69 0.06 8.19
CA ALA A 45 4.63 0.90 7.47
C ALA A 45 6.09 0.43 7.67
N GLN A 46 6.49 0.18 8.91
CA GLN A 46 7.81 -0.32 9.24
C GLN A 46 8.07 -1.69 8.62
N ALA A 47 7.14 -2.64 8.81
CA ALA A 47 7.31 -4.01 8.33
C ALA A 47 7.45 -4.10 6.81
N ILE A 48 6.59 -3.39 6.05
CA ILE A 48 6.62 -3.44 4.59
C ILE A 48 7.84 -2.71 4.01
N THR A 49 8.29 -1.64 4.62
CA THR A 49 9.47 -0.90 4.15
C THR A 49 10.77 -1.64 4.49
N ASP A 50 10.88 -2.27 5.66
CA ASP A 50 12.00 -3.11 6.02
C ASP A 50 12.17 -4.29 5.04
N GLU A 51 11.06 -4.98 4.72
CA GLU A 51 11.10 -6.09 3.76
C GLU A 51 11.37 -5.62 2.34
N ALA A 52 10.80 -4.47 1.92
CA ALA A 52 11.06 -3.87 0.62
C ALA A 52 12.54 -3.54 0.42
N CYS A 53 13.17 -2.90 1.40
CA CYS A 53 14.61 -2.61 1.37
C CYS A 53 15.44 -3.88 1.25
N LYS A 54 15.14 -4.87 2.08
CA LYS A 54 15.87 -6.14 2.12
C LYS A 54 15.80 -6.87 0.77
N GLU A 55 14.63 -6.96 0.15
CA GLU A 55 14.46 -7.60 -1.16
C GLU A 55 15.11 -6.81 -2.29
N ALA A 56 15.05 -5.48 -2.24
CA ALA A 56 15.72 -4.61 -3.20
C ALA A 56 17.24 -4.49 -2.98
N GLY A 57 17.77 -5.06 -1.89
CA GLY A 57 19.20 -5.07 -1.59
C GLY A 57 19.72 -3.79 -0.96
N TYR A 58 18.85 -2.99 -0.33
CA TYR A 58 19.23 -1.80 0.42
C TYR A 58 19.28 -2.06 1.93
N ASP A 59 20.21 -1.40 2.61
CA ASP A 59 20.32 -1.48 4.08
C ASP A 59 19.23 -0.68 4.80
N SER A 60 18.64 0.33 4.14
CA SER A 60 17.56 1.17 4.69
C SER A 60 16.83 1.94 3.59
N MET A 61 15.64 2.49 3.94
CA MET A 61 14.89 3.39 3.06
C MET A 61 15.69 4.66 2.71
N GLU A 62 16.50 5.17 3.63
CA GLU A 62 17.39 6.32 3.40
C GLU A 62 18.44 6.00 2.34
N ALA A 63 19.09 4.83 2.44
CA ALA A 63 20.08 4.38 1.44
C ALA A 63 19.43 4.20 0.05
N ALA A 64 18.22 3.68 -0.01
CA ALA A 64 17.44 3.56 -1.25
C ALA A 64 17.08 4.95 -1.83
N ALA A 65 16.69 5.89 -0.98
CA ALA A 65 16.39 7.26 -1.40
C ALA A 65 17.63 7.98 -1.95
N GLU A 66 18.80 7.82 -1.32
CA GLU A 66 20.07 8.36 -1.80
C GLU A 66 20.45 7.78 -3.17
N ASP A 67 20.13 6.51 -3.44
CA ASP A 67 20.30 5.86 -4.74
C ASP A 67 19.22 6.20 -5.77
N GLY A 68 18.28 7.08 -5.41
CA GLY A 68 17.19 7.54 -6.28
C GLY A 68 16.05 6.54 -6.45
N THR A 69 15.88 5.60 -5.49
CA THR A 69 14.85 4.56 -5.54
C THR A 69 13.64 4.93 -4.69
N ALA A 70 12.46 4.90 -5.31
CA ALA A 70 11.16 4.99 -4.66
C ALA A 70 10.50 3.61 -4.57
N PHE A 71 9.79 3.38 -3.47
CA PHE A 71 8.90 2.24 -3.29
C PHE A 71 7.45 2.69 -3.39
N VAL A 72 6.69 2.03 -4.23
CA VAL A 72 5.26 2.27 -4.41
C VAL A 72 4.49 1.06 -3.91
N PHE A 73 3.72 1.25 -2.86
CA PHE A 73 2.91 0.21 -2.23
C PHE A 73 1.47 0.30 -2.73
N MET A 74 1.06 -0.68 -3.53
CA MET A 74 -0.25 -0.72 -4.18
C MET A 74 -1.27 -1.52 -3.35
N GLY A 75 -2.21 -0.83 -2.71
CA GLY A 75 -3.39 -1.42 -2.08
C GLY A 75 -4.53 -1.66 -3.09
N HIS A 76 -5.61 -2.26 -2.61
CA HIS A 76 -6.79 -2.49 -3.46
C HIS A 76 -7.53 -1.17 -3.77
N GLY A 77 -7.78 -0.37 -2.76
CA GLY A 77 -8.70 0.76 -2.83
C GLY A 77 -10.14 0.34 -2.55
N THR A 78 -11.00 1.30 -2.32
CA THR A 78 -12.43 1.08 -2.11
C THR A 78 -13.21 2.38 -2.27
N SER A 79 -14.44 2.31 -2.75
CA SER A 79 -15.40 3.43 -2.76
C SER A 79 -16.06 3.67 -1.39
N HIS A 80 -15.84 2.80 -0.40
CA HIS A 80 -16.29 3.00 0.96
C HIS A 80 -15.56 4.17 1.62
N THR A 81 -16.20 4.88 2.57
CA THR A 81 -15.61 6.02 3.28
C THR A 81 -14.33 5.69 4.04
N ALA A 82 -14.08 4.41 4.35
CA ALA A 82 -12.82 3.95 4.95
C ALA A 82 -11.61 4.00 3.99
N ASN A 83 -11.79 4.42 2.73
CA ASN A 83 -10.70 4.61 1.77
C ASN A 83 -9.63 5.60 2.27
N VAL A 84 -10.00 6.51 3.18
CA VAL A 84 -9.08 7.42 3.86
C VAL A 84 -7.93 6.71 4.59
N THR A 85 -8.04 5.39 4.81
CA THR A 85 -6.95 4.59 5.40
C THR A 85 -5.67 4.66 4.56
N TYR A 86 -5.79 4.85 3.24
CA TYR A 86 -4.63 4.97 2.35
C TYR A 86 -3.93 6.34 2.49
N ASP A 87 -4.70 7.42 2.66
CA ASP A 87 -4.15 8.75 2.96
C ASP A 87 -3.48 8.77 4.33
N GLN A 88 -4.13 8.12 5.32
CA GLN A 88 -3.56 7.96 6.66
C GLN A 88 -2.27 7.14 6.63
N MET A 89 -2.20 6.12 5.78
CA MET A 89 -0.98 5.32 5.60
C MET A 89 0.13 6.14 4.96
N GLN A 90 -0.18 6.96 3.94
CA GLN A 90 0.79 7.91 3.36
C GLN A 90 1.31 8.89 4.41
N THR A 91 0.40 9.49 5.19
CA THR A 91 0.78 10.39 6.30
C THR A 91 1.68 9.69 7.32
N GLN A 92 1.37 8.43 7.67
CA GLN A 92 2.20 7.65 8.57
C GLN A 92 3.61 7.39 8.00
N MET A 93 3.73 7.16 6.69
CA MET A 93 5.03 7.04 6.03
C MET A 93 5.83 8.35 6.14
N GLU A 94 5.19 9.48 5.91
CA GLU A 94 5.78 10.82 6.01
C GLU A 94 6.22 11.14 7.45
N ASP A 95 5.40 10.83 8.45
CA ASP A 95 5.71 11.01 9.87
C ASP A 95 6.91 10.16 10.33
N LEU A 96 7.15 9.02 9.68
CA LEU A 96 8.32 8.18 9.89
C LEU A 96 9.55 8.65 9.10
N GLY A 97 9.44 9.70 8.30
CA GLY A 97 10.52 10.22 7.47
C GLY A 97 10.82 9.38 6.22
N LEU A 98 9.89 8.52 5.81
CA LEU A 98 10.03 7.62 4.65
C LEU A 98 9.69 8.38 3.35
N THR A 99 10.54 9.31 2.96
CA THR A 99 10.29 10.26 1.85
C THR A 99 10.22 9.62 0.46
N ASN A 100 10.64 8.38 0.34
CA ASN A 100 10.65 7.59 -0.89
C ASN A 100 9.60 6.45 -0.88
N ALA A 101 8.63 6.49 0.05
CA ALA A 101 7.51 5.56 0.11
C ALA A 101 6.21 6.24 -0.36
N PHE A 102 5.52 5.64 -1.30
CA PHE A 102 4.30 6.15 -1.90
C PHE A 102 3.20 5.10 -1.83
N ILE A 103 1.99 5.55 -1.49
CA ILE A 103 0.81 4.69 -1.45
C ILE A 103 -0.02 4.91 -2.71
N GLY A 104 -0.42 3.81 -3.33
CA GLY A 104 -1.36 3.80 -4.44
C GLY A 104 -2.42 2.73 -4.29
N THR A 105 -3.45 2.74 -5.14
CA THR A 105 -4.53 1.74 -5.12
C THR A 105 -4.96 1.35 -6.52
N VAL A 106 -5.30 0.07 -6.71
CA VAL A 106 -5.83 -0.46 -7.99
C VAL A 106 -7.10 0.28 -8.41
N GLU A 107 -8.03 0.48 -7.47
CA GLU A 107 -9.32 1.13 -7.72
C GLU A 107 -9.21 2.66 -7.89
N GLY A 108 -8.02 3.25 -7.66
CA GLY A 108 -7.84 4.69 -7.68
C GLY A 108 -8.74 5.43 -6.68
N LYS A 109 -8.89 4.87 -5.47
CA LYS A 109 -9.70 5.43 -4.38
C LYS A 109 -8.95 5.35 -3.05
N PRO A 110 -8.61 6.52 -2.46
CA PRO A 110 -8.88 7.91 -2.92
C PRO A 110 -8.29 8.24 -4.30
N GLU A 111 -8.79 9.28 -4.97
CA GLU A 111 -8.41 9.62 -6.37
C GLU A 111 -6.92 9.94 -6.55
N ASP A 112 -6.27 10.47 -5.53
CA ASP A 112 -4.85 10.80 -5.56
C ASP A 112 -3.94 9.56 -5.37
N THR A 113 -4.53 8.37 -5.19
CA THR A 113 -3.85 7.06 -5.15
C THR A 113 -3.94 6.30 -6.47
N GLU A 114 -4.57 6.85 -7.50
CA GLU A 114 -4.58 6.24 -8.83
C GLU A 114 -3.18 6.22 -9.46
N CYS A 115 -2.93 5.28 -10.38
CA CYS A 115 -1.61 5.04 -10.97
C CYS A 115 -0.97 6.33 -11.53
N GLN A 116 -1.70 7.12 -12.31
CA GLN A 116 -1.16 8.34 -12.92
C GLN A 116 -0.85 9.44 -11.90
N ALA A 117 -1.65 9.54 -10.82
CA ALA A 117 -1.37 10.47 -9.72
C ALA A 117 -0.10 10.04 -8.96
N VAL A 118 0.08 8.74 -8.72
CA VAL A 118 1.28 8.23 -8.05
C VAL A 118 2.53 8.40 -8.93
N ILE A 119 2.44 8.14 -10.24
CA ILE A 119 3.52 8.42 -11.19
C ILE A 119 3.95 9.90 -11.10
N ALA A 120 2.99 10.81 -11.07
CA ALA A 120 3.28 12.25 -10.94
C ALA A 120 3.98 12.56 -9.61
N LYS A 121 3.50 12.03 -8.49
CA LYS A 121 4.11 12.21 -7.15
C LYS A 121 5.57 11.73 -7.12
N VAL A 122 5.84 10.51 -7.62
CA VAL A 122 7.20 9.92 -7.65
C VAL A 122 8.15 10.74 -8.53
N LYS A 123 7.65 11.16 -9.71
CA LYS A 123 8.40 12.01 -10.64
C LYS A 123 8.73 13.38 -10.06
N ASP A 124 7.75 14.04 -9.42
CA ASP A 124 7.93 15.36 -8.82
C ASP A 124 8.88 15.31 -7.61
N ALA A 125 8.91 14.19 -6.89
CA ALA A 125 9.89 13.92 -5.84
C ALA A 125 11.31 13.66 -6.37
N GLY A 126 11.48 13.47 -7.68
CA GLY A 126 12.78 13.38 -8.34
C GLY A 126 13.39 11.99 -8.40
N PHE A 127 12.70 10.95 -7.97
CA PHE A 127 13.17 9.57 -8.03
C PHE A 127 13.28 9.06 -9.47
N LYS A 128 14.23 8.17 -9.71
CA LYS A 128 14.53 7.61 -11.03
C LYS A 128 14.36 6.11 -11.12
N LYS A 129 14.37 5.41 -10.01
CA LYS A 129 14.15 3.98 -9.90
C LYS A 129 12.86 3.74 -9.11
N VAL A 130 12.05 2.80 -9.53
CA VAL A 130 10.78 2.49 -8.89
C VAL A 130 10.69 1.00 -8.60
N VAL A 131 10.27 0.67 -7.40
CA VAL A 131 9.93 -0.69 -6.98
C VAL A 131 8.45 -0.71 -6.62
N LEU A 132 7.65 -1.45 -7.39
CA LEU A 132 6.23 -1.66 -7.14
C LEU A 132 6.05 -2.86 -6.23
N ARG A 133 5.23 -2.72 -5.19
CA ARG A 133 4.94 -3.78 -4.22
C ARG A 133 3.45 -3.80 -3.86
N PRO A 134 2.86 -4.99 -3.64
CA PRO A 134 1.49 -5.04 -3.16
C PRO A 134 1.40 -4.64 -1.68
N LEU A 135 0.40 -3.84 -1.33
CA LEU A 135 -0.04 -3.57 0.03
C LEU A 135 -1.35 -4.34 0.25
N MET A 136 -1.24 -5.65 0.28
CA MET A 136 -2.37 -6.58 0.38
C MET A 136 -2.00 -7.76 1.26
N VAL A 137 -2.95 -8.26 2.06
CA VAL A 137 -2.74 -9.47 2.89
C VAL A 137 -2.48 -10.70 2.01
N VAL A 138 -3.13 -10.76 0.85
CA VAL A 138 -2.93 -11.80 -0.16
C VAL A 138 -2.67 -11.11 -1.50
N ALA A 139 -1.44 -11.23 -1.98
CA ALA A 139 -1.06 -10.81 -3.32
C ALA A 139 -1.56 -11.87 -4.32
N GLY A 140 -2.64 -11.56 -5.03
CA GLY A 140 -3.28 -12.45 -5.98
C GLY A 140 -3.30 -11.86 -7.38
N ASP A 141 -4.49 -11.85 -7.99
CA ASP A 141 -4.70 -11.38 -9.35
C ASP A 141 -4.26 -9.92 -9.55
N HIS A 142 -4.60 -9.05 -8.60
CA HIS A 142 -4.20 -7.64 -8.65
C HIS A 142 -2.68 -7.44 -8.64
N ALA A 143 -1.92 -8.22 -7.88
CA ALA A 143 -0.46 -8.12 -7.89
C ALA A 143 0.15 -8.66 -9.19
N ASN A 144 -0.42 -9.75 -9.73
CA ASN A 144 0.12 -10.39 -10.92
C ASN A 144 -0.28 -9.70 -12.24
N ASN A 145 -1.51 -9.19 -12.31
CA ASN A 145 -2.06 -8.60 -13.54
C ASN A 145 -2.08 -7.07 -13.47
N ASP A 146 -2.77 -6.47 -12.48
CA ASP A 146 -2.90 -5.02 -12.43
C ASP A 146 -1.59 -4.31 -12.05
N MET A 147 -0.74 -4.93 -11.21
CA MET A 147 0.54 -4.36 -10.85
C MET A 147 1.65 -4.76 -11.83
N ALA A 148 1.91 -6.06 -11.99
CA ALA A 148 3.09 -6.59 -12.65
C ALA A 148 2.82 -7.19 -14.04
N GLY A 149 1.58 -7.13 -14.55
CA GLY A 149 1.19 -7.69 -15.84
C GLY A 149 1.85 -7.01 -17.03
N ASP A 150 1.76 -7.67 -18.19
CA ASP A 150 2.32 -7.17 -19.44
C ASP A 150 1.31 -6.31 -20.25
N ASP A 151 0.07 -6.17 -19.78
CA ASP A 151 -0.94 -5.34 -20.44
C ASP A 151 -0.62 -3.85 -20.27
N ASP A 152 -1.02 -3.03 -21.24
CA ASP A 152 -0.70 -1.59 -21.28
C ASP A 152 -1.29 -0.82 -20.06
N ASP A 153 -2.31 -1.35 -19.42
CA ASP A 153 -2.97 -0.76 -18.26
C ASP A 153 -2.41 -1.24 -16.91
N SER A 154 -1.46 -2.19 -16.91
CA SER A 154 -0.76 -2.55 -15.68
C SER A 154 0.06 -1.38 -15.13
N TRP A 155 0.24 -1.32 -13.83
CA TRP A 155 1.05 -0.28 -13.18
C TRP A 155 2.47 -0.26 -13.72
N LYS A 156 3.11 -1.42 -13.86
CA LYS A 156 4.45 -1.55 -14.44
C LYS A 156 4.53 -0.90 -15.80
N SER A 157 3.64 -1.29 -16.73
CA SER A 157 3.61 -0.74 -18.09
C SER A 157 3.37 0.77 -18.11
N GLN A 158 2.48 1.28 -17.26
CA GLN A 158 2.21 2.71 -17.14
C GLN A 158 3.41 3.50 -16.59
N PHE A 159 4.11 2.99 -15.56
CA PHE A 159 5.33 3.59 -15.04
C PHE A 159 6.45 3.61 -16.08
N GLU A 160 6.65 2.50 -16.81
CA GLU A 160 7.63 2.42 -17.91
C GLU A 160 7.26 3.40 -19.03
N ALA A 161 5.99 3.46 -19.43
CA ALA A 161 5.51 4.36 -20.48
C ALA A 161 5.62 5.85 -20.13
N ALA A 162 5.66 6.20 -18.84
CA ALA A 162 5.87 7.58 -18.40
C ALA A 162 7.22 8.16 -18.82
N GLY A 163 8.21 7.31 -19.16
CA GLY A 163 9.53 7.71 -19.68
C GLY A 163 10.33 8.59 -18.70
N ALA A 164 9.99 8.56 -17.43
CA ALA A 164 10.59 9.38 -16.37
C ALA A 164 11.57 8.60 -15.49
N PHE A 165 11.51 7.28 -15.56
CA PHE A 165 12.24 6.37 -14.68
C PHE A 165 13.26 5.54 -15.46
N ASP A 166 14.42 5.30 -14.85
CA ASP A 166 15.49 4.50 -15.41
C ASP A 166 15.23 2.99 -15.25
N SER A 167 14.50 2.60 -14.18
CA SER A 167 14.01 1.23 -13.96
C SER A 167 12.68 1.21 -13.24
N VAL A 168 11.87 0.17 -13.53
CA VAL A 168 10.62 -0.17 -12.84
C VAL A 168 10.66 -1.66 -12.56
N ASP A 169 10.76 -2.02 -11.29
CA ASP A 169 10.83 -3.39 -10.81
C ASP A 169 9.56 -3.73 -10.01
N CYS A 170 9.13 -4.99 -10.03
CA CYS A 170 8.02 -5.52 -9.22
C CYS A 170 8.55 -6.59 -8.27
N GLN A 171 8.11 -6.53 -7.00
CA GLN A 171 8.51 -7.47 -5.94
C GLN A 171 7.30 -8.02 -5.19
#